data_089a481c9fe966929f656f4e0c6e23bb
#
_entry.id   089a481c9fe966929f656f4e0c6e23bb
#
_cell.length_a   1.000
_cell.length_b   1.000
_cell.length_c   1.000
_cell.angle_alpha   90.00
_cell.angle_beta   90.00
_cell.angle_gamma   90.00
#
_symmetry.space_group_name_H-M   'P 1'
#
loop_
_entity.id
_entity.type
_entity.pdbx_description
1 polymer ?
#
loop_
_entity_poly.entity_id
_entity_poly.type
_entity_poly.pdbx_seq_one_letter_code
_entity_poly.pdbx_strand_id
1 'polypeptide(L)'
;MEVQPKQASIKGPADWFIGDVWIDQIAKGEGESRVRVARVRFSPGARTAWHCHAIGQTLHVIEGVGLVQSRGSDVVEMHPGDTIHTPPAEWHWHGADPEHFMSHLAIWEAPEDGSPEHTWGEQVTETEYHRH
;
A
#
# COMPACT_ATOMS: atom_id res chain seq x y z
N MET A 1 -26.76 -7.38 9.20
CA MET A 1 -25.46 -7.22 9.87
C MET A 1 -24.83 -8.60 10.07
N GLU A 2 -23.55 -8.71 9.74
CA GLU A 2 -22.82 -9.97 9.91
C GLU A 2 -21.39 -9.71 10.33
N VAL A 3 -20.81 -10.67 11.05
CA VAL A 3 -19.39 -10.66 11.37
C VAL A 3 -18.69 -11.47 10.29
N GLN A 4 -17.88 -10.80 9.47
CA GLN A 4 -17.12 -11.50 8.44
C GLN A 4 -15.89 -12.15 9.08
N PRO A 5 -15.64 -13.44 8.82
CA PRO A 5 -14.49 -14.10 9.44
C PRO A 5 -13.18 -13.54 8.91
N LYS A 6 -12.18 -13.52 9.79
CA LYS A 6 -10.85 -13.07 9.43
C LYS A 6 -10.27 -14.00 8.35
N GLN A 7 -9.76 -13.40 7.28
CA GLN A 7 -9.08 -14.13 6.22
C GLN A 7 -7.63 -14.44 6.64
N ALA A 8 -7.08 -15.50 6.08
CA ALA A 8 -5.66 -15.80 6.26
C ALA A 8 -4.79 -14.70 5.64
N SER A 9 -3.68 -14.39 6.28
CA SER A 9 -2.71 -13.45 5.73
C SER A 9 -2.09 -13.99 4.45
N ILE A 10 -1.91 -13.14 3.46
CA ILE A 10 -1.32 -13.49 2.17
C ILE A 10 0.06 -12.82 2.09
N LYS A 11 1.08 -13.58 1.70
CA LYS A 11 2.39 -13.00 1.47
C LYS A 11 2.38 -12.20 0.17
N GLY A 12 2.90 -10.97 0.21
CA GLY A 12 3.00 -10.12 -0.98
C GLY A 12 3.86 -10.79 -2.06
N PRO A 13 3.37 -10.86 -3.32
CA PRO A 13 4.14 -11.47 -4.42
C PRO A 13 5.46 -10.73 -4.68
N ALA A 14 6.52 -11.49 -4.96
CA ALA A 14 7.85 -10.93 -5.23
C ALA A 14 7.88 -10.04 -6.48
N ASP A 15 6.92 -10.19 -7.39
CA ASP A 15 6.82 -9.33 -8.58
C ASP A 15 6.51 -7.87 -8.20
N TRP A 16 5.80 -7.66 -7.09
CA TRP A 16 5.29 -6.34 -6.69
C TRP A 16 5.83 -5.83 -5.36
N PHE A 17 6.63 -6.64 -4.67
CA PHE A 17 7.21 -6.28 -3.38
C PHE A 17 8.66 -6.76 -3.28
N ILE A 18 9.47 -5.98 -2.59
CA ILE A 18 10.80 -6.39 -2.16
C ILE A 18 10.73 -6.58 -0.65
N GLY A 19 11.33 -7.65 -0.13
CA GLY A 19 11.31 -8.00 1.29
C GLY A 19 10.02 -8.71 1.70
N ASP A 20 9.85 -8.90 2.99
CA ASP A 20 8.70 -9.62 3.53
C ASP A 20 7.54 -8.67 3.80
N VAL A 21 6.45 -8.90 3.09
CA VAL A 21 5.23 -8.11 3.19
C VAL A 21 4.05 -9.07 3.37
N TRP A 22 3.19 -8.78 4.34
CA TRP A 22 2.00 -9.58 4.60
C TRP A 22 0.74 -8.74 4.45
N ILE A 23 -0.24 -9.27 3.73
CA ILE A 23 -1.46 -8.57 3.38
C ILE A 23 -2.65 -9.29 4.01
N ASP A 24 -3.44 -8.54 4.80
CA ASP A 24 -4.69 -9.02 5.36
C ASP A 24 -5.82 -8.26 4.67
N GLN A 25 -6.67 -8.97 3.93
CA GLN A 25 -7.84 -8.37 3.32
C GLN A 25 -8.91 -8.17 4.39
N ILE A 26 -9.36 -6.93 4.57
CA ILE A 26 -10.36 -6.56 5.59
C ILE A 26 -11.73 -6.42 4.99
N ALA A 27 -11.87 -5.68 3.89
CA ALA A 27 -13.14 -5.46 3.22
C ALA A 27 -12.96 -5.42 1.71
N LYS A 28 -13.94 -5.98 1.01
CA LYS A 28 -13.96 -5.99 -0.45
C LYS A 28 -15.16 -5.25 -1.03
N GLY A 29 -16.14 -4.93 -0.18
CA GLY A 29 -17.41 -4.36 -0.61
C GLY A 29 -18.34 -5.40 -1.20
N GLU A 30 -19.60 -5.05 -1.31
CA GLU A 30 -20.64 -5.89 -1.91
C GLU A 30 -21.63 -4.99 -2.67
N GLY A 31 -22.23 -5.53 -3.72
CA GLY A 31 -23.22 -4.81 -4.51
C GLY A 31 -22.64 -3.55 -5.13
N GLU A 32 -23.21 -2.41 -4.77
CA GLU A 32 -22.76 -1.11 -5.28
C GLU A 32 -21.51 -0.60 -4.58
N SER A 33 -21.13 -1.20 -3.44
CA SER A 33 -19.92 -0.80 -2.74
C SER A 33 -18.70 -1.39 -3.41
N ARG A 34 -17.79 -0.53 -3.85
CA ARG A 34 -16.55 -0.92 -4.49
C ARG A 34 -15.33 -0.68 -3.58
N VAL A 35 -15.59 -0.52 -2.28
CA VAL A 35 -14.53 -0.27 -1.31
C VAL A 35 -13.60 -1.47 -1.19
N ARG A 36 -12.31 -1.18 -1.06
CA ARG A 36 -11.27 -2.15 -0.75
C ARG A 36 -10.52 -1.67 0.47
N VAL A 37 -10.33 -2.53 1.44
CA VAL A 37 -9.54 -2.23 2.64
C VAL A 37 -8.63 -3.41 2.93
N ALA A 38 -7.35 -3.14 3.10
CA ALA A 38 -6.37 -4.14 3.50
C ALA A 38 -5.47 -3.57 4.58
N ARG A 39 -4.99 -4.43 5.46
CA ARG A 39 -3.89 -4.11 6.36
C ARG A 39 -2.63 -4.71 5.74
N VAL A 40 -1.60 -3.90 5.58
CA VAL A 40 -0.35 -4.33 4.99
C VAL A 40 0.77 -4.13 6.01
N ARG A 41 1.53 -5.18 6.26
CA ARG A 41 2.64 -5.20 7.23
C ARG A 41 3.94 -5.43 6.49
N PHE A 42 4.89 -4.53 6.71
CA PHE A 42 6.19 -4.53 6.04
C PHE A 42 7.30 -4.78 7.06
N SER A 43 8.15 -5.76 6.81
CA SER A 43 9.39 -5.91 7.58
C SER A 43 10.35 -4.76 7.28
N PRO A 44 11.36 -4.49 8.14
CA PRO A 44 12.34 -3.44 7.86
C PRO A 44 12.94 -3.59 6.45
N GLY A 45 12.98 -2.51 5.70
CA GLY A 45 13.49 -2.51 4.33
C GLY A 45 12.53 -2.96 3.25
N ALA A 46 11.40 -3.56 3.62
CA ALA A 46 10.42 -4.04 2.64
C ALA A 46 9.63 -2.88 2.05
N ARG A 47 9.26 -3.02 0.78
CA ARG A 47 8.56 -1.97 0.04
C ARG A 47 7.81 -2.50 -1.16
N THR A 48 6.84 -1.71 -1.64
CA THR A 48 6.14 -2.02 -2.90
C THR A 48 7.00 -1.65 -4.10
N ALA A 49 6.67 -2.20 -5.27
CA ALA A 49 7.11 -1.64 -6.54
C ALA A 49 6.42 -0.29 -6.78
N TRP A 50 6.88 0.46 -7.77
CA TRP A 50 6.16 1.63 -8.27
C TRP A 50 4.79 1.19 -8.80
N HIS A 51 3.75 1.90 -8.42
CA HIS A 51 2.39 1.57 -8.87
C HIS A 51 1.48 2.81 -8.80
N CYS A 52 0.30 2.69 -9.38
CA CYS A 52 -0.75 3.69 -9.27
C CYS A 52 -2.12 3.03 -9.13
N HIS A 53 -3.08 3.77 -8.63
CA HIS A 53 -4.45 3.31 -8.44
C HIS A 53 -5.40 4.09 -9.34
N ALA A 54 -6.35 3.40 -9.97
CA ALA A 54 -7.29 4.02 -10.89
C ALA A 54 -8.13 5.13 -10.25
N ILE A 55 -8.52 4.94 -8.97
CA ILE A 55 -9.39 5.87 -8.23
C ILE A 55 -8.62 6.56 -7.08
N GLY A 56 -7.32 6.33 -6.99
CA GLY A 56 -6.50 6.83 -5.88
C GLY A 56 -6.46 5.87 -4.71
N GLN A 57 -5.71 6.26 -3.67
CA GLN A 57 -5.52 5.42 -2.48
C GLN A 57 -5.34 6.29 -1.25
N THR A 58 -5.89 5.85 -0.14
CA THR A 58 -5.62 6.42 1.19
C THR A 58 -4.86 5.39 2.01
N LEU A 59 -3.75 5.81 2.60
CA LEU A 59 -2.98 5.02 3.56
C LEU A 59 -3.17 5.63 4.95
N HIS A 60 -3.34 4.78 5.94
CA HIS A 60 -3.38 5.22 7.34
C HIS A 60 -2.40 4.36 8.15
N VAL A 61 -1.34 4.98 8.66
CA VAL A 61 -0.27 4.26 9.37
C VAL A 61 -0.75 3.87 10.77
N ILE A 62 -0.57 2.60 11.11
CA ILE A 62 -0.98 2.02 12.40
C ILE A 62 0.22 1.90 13.34
N GLU A 63 1.32 1.35 12.85
CA GLU A 63 2.50 1.06 13.66
C GLU A 63 3.78 1.26 12.87
N GLY A 64 4.88 1.51 13.58
CA GLY A 64 6.21 1.54 13.02
C GLY A 64 6.59 2.84 12.33
N VAL A 65 7.55 2.77 11.44
CA VAL A 65 8.02 3.91 10.65
C VAL A 65 8.03 3.52 9.19
N GLY A 66 7.36 4.30 8.36
CA GLY A 66 7.24 4.02 6.94
C GLY A 66 7.77 5.15 6.07
N LEU A 67 7.88 4.84 4.78
CA LEU A 67 8.31 5.75 3.74
C LEU A 67 7.29 5.73 2.60
N VAL A 68 7.07 6.88 1.99
CA VAL A 68 6.23 6.99 0.79
C VAL A 68 6.84 8.03 -0.15
N GLN A 69 6.74 7.78 -1.43
CA GLN A 69 7.24 8.72 -2.44
C GLN A 69 6.33 8.73 -3.66
N SER A 70 5.92 9.90 -4.10
CA SER A 70 5.34 10.11 -5.42
C SER A 70 6.46 10.35 -6.42
N ARG A 71 6.28 9.87 -7.64
CA ARG A 71 7.30 10.01 -8.70
C ARG A 71 7.60 11.49 -8.94
N GLY A 72 8.87 11.83 -8.91
CA GLY A 72 9.32 13.21 -9.08
C GLY A 72 9.33 14.08 -7.82
N SER A 73 8.95 13.50 -6.69
CA SER A 73 8.94 14.19 -5.39
C SER A 73 9.93 13.55 -4.42
N ASP A 74 10.14 14.20 -3.29
CA ASP A 74 11.00 13.64 -2.23
C ASP A 74 10.31 12.49 -1.51
N VAL A 75 11.12 11.62 -0.91
CA VAL A 75 10.62 10.57 -0.01
C VAL A 75 10.12 11.23 1.28
N VAL A 76 8.95 10.84 1.73
CA VAL A 76 8.32 11.34 2.96
C VAL A 76 8.27 10.22 3.99
N GLU A 77 8.66 10.51 5.22
CA GLU A 77 8.57 9.59 6.34
C GLU A 77 7.16 9.61 6.92
N MET A 78 6.62 8.41 7.21
CA MET A 78 5.29 8.24 7.77
C MET A 78 5.36 7.69 9.19
N HIS A 79 4.51 8.19 10.07
CA HIS A 79 4.43 7.76 11.47
C HIS A 79 3.00 7.33 11.85
N PRO A 80 2.84 6.56 12.93
CA PRO A 80 1.50 6.14 13.38
C PRO A 80 0.55 7.32 13.52
N GLY A 81 -0.65 7.15 12.95
CA GLY A 81 -1.67 8.19 12.91
C GLY A 81 -1.63 9.08 11.66
N ASP A 82 -0.56 9.02 10.88
CA ASP A 82 -0.51 9.78 9.62
C ASP A 82 -1.44 9.16 8.58
N THR A 83 -2.09 10.03 7.84
CA THR A 83 -2.94 9.64 6.71
C THR A 83 -2.37 10.26 5.44
N ILE A 84 -2.11 9.41 4.45
CA ILE A 84 -1.55 9.84 3.16
C ILE A 84 -2.59 9.57 2.08
N HIS A 85 -2.93 10.59 1.31
CA HIS A 85 -3.80 10.44 0.17
C HIS A 85 -3.01 10.60 -1.12
N THR A 86 -3.06 9.57 -1.97
CA THR A 86 -2.46 9.59 -3.30
C THR A 86 -3.58 9.68 -4.34
N PRO A 87 -3.61 10.75 -5.15
CA PRO A 87 -4.66 10.94 -6.16
C PRO A 87 -4.69 9.83 -7.23
N PRO A 88 -5.81 9.73 -7.98
CA PRO A 88 -5.89 8.79 -9.09
C PRO A 88 -4.73 8.91 -10.08
N ALA A 89 -4.22 7.77 -10.53
CA ALA A 89 -3.17 7.66 -11.54
C ALA A 89 -1.80 8.25 -11.16
N GLU A 90 -1.61 8.64 -9.90
CA GLU A 90 -0.31 9.13 -9.45
C GLU A 90 0.60 7.96 -9.07
N TRP A 91 1.75 7.86 -9.75
CA TRP A 91 2.73 6.81 -9.50
C TRP A 91 3.45 7.05 -8.18
N HIS A 92 3.49 6.03 -7.34
CA HIS A 92 4.08 6.09 -6.00
C HIS A 92 4.56 4.71 -5.55
N TRP A 93 5.29 4.70 -4.44
CA TRP A 93 5.60 3.49 -3.69
C TRP A 93 5.53 3.79 -2.20
N HIS A 94 5.36 2.76 -1.40
CA HIS A 94 5.41 2.86 0.06
C HIS A 94 6.04 1.61 0.65
N GLY A 95 6.58 1.74 1.86
CA GLY A 95 7.24 0.65 2.53
C GLY A 95 7.69 1.02 3.92
N ALA A 96 8.47 0.12 4.52
CA ALA A 96 9.05 0.32 5.83
C ALA A 96 10.37 1.08 5.74
N ASP A 97 10.71 1.76 6.83
CA ASP A 97 12.05 2.31 7.06
C ASP A 97 13.07 1.15 7.08
N PRO A 98 14.35 1.40 6.73
CA PRO A 98 15.35 0.33 6.74
C PRO A 98 15.55 -0.37 8.08
N GLU A 99 15.27 0.31 9.19
CA GLU A 99 15.52 -0.22 10.53
C GLU A 99 14.26 -0.54 11.33
N HIS A 100 13.07 -0.20 10.80
CA HIS A 100 11.81 -0.36 11.49
C HIS A 100 10.79 -1.08 10.63
N PHE A 101 9.96 -1.94 11.24
CA PHE A 101 8.79 -2.44 10.54
C PHE A 101 7.74 -1.32 10.43
N MET A 102 6.77 -1.51 9.56
CA MET A 102 5.65 -0.58 9.43
C MET A 102 4.39 -1.33 9.05
N SER A 103 3.26 -0.89 9.58
CA SER A 103 1.97 -1.41 9.14
C SER A 103 1.00 -0.27 8.89
N HIS A 104 0.22 -0.38 7.82
CA HIS A 104 -0.80 0.60 7.49
C HIS A 104 -2.08 -0.08 7.02
N LEU A 105 -3.18 0.67 7.09
CA LEU A 105 -4.38 0.36 6.33
C LEU A 105 -4.20 0.96 4.94
N ALA A 106 -4.61 0.22 3.92
CA ALA A 106 -4.71 0.69 2.55
C ALA A 106 -6.18 0.68 2.16
N ILE A 107 -6.68 1.80 1.69
CA ILE A 107 -8.09 2.00 1.36
C ILE A 107 -8.18 2.55 -0.06
N TRP A 108 -8.89 1.85 -0.93
CA TRP A 108 -9.08 2.27 -2.31
C TRP A 108 -10.43 1.79 -2.82
N GLU A 109 -10.78 2.20 -4.01
CA GLU A 109 -12.00 1.78 -4.67
C GLU A 109 -11.69 1.04 -5.96
N ALA A 110 -12.48 0.01 -6.26
CA ALA A 110 -12.45 -0.59 -7.58
C ALA A 110 -13.20 0.30 -8.57
N PRO A 111 -12.73 0.41 -9.84
CA PRO A 111 -13.46 1.13 -10.87
C PRO A 111 -14.84 0.53 -11.10
N GLU A 112 -15.82 1.39 -11.40
CA GLU A 112 -17.20 0.99 -11.62
C GLU A 112 -17.36 0.07 -12.83
N ASP A 113 -16.53 0.24 -13.85
CA ASP A 113 -16.59 -0.51 -15.10
C ASP A 113 -15.84 -1.83 -15.08
N GLY A 114 -15.27 -2.22 -13.93
CA GLY A 114 -14.49 -3.45 -13.81
C GLY A 114 -13.08 -3.40 -14.37
N SER A 115 -12.60 -2.23 -14.77
CA SER A 115 -11.22 -2.08 -15.21
C SER A 115 -10.24 -2.30 -14.05
N PRO A 116 -8.92 -2.47 -14.31
CA PRO A 116 -7.95 -2.73 -13.27
C PRO A 116 -7.93 -1.67 -12.18
N GLU A 117 -7.87 -2.11 -10.93
CA GLU A 117 -7.85 -1.24 -9.75
C GLU A 117 -6.53 -0.51 -9.61
N HIS A 118 -5.43 -1.15 -10.01
CA HIS A 118 -4.09 -0.60 -9.93
C HIS A 118 -3.23 -1.12 -11.09
N THR A 119 -2.16 -0.38 -11.36
CA THR A 119 -1.17 -0.74 -12.38
C THR A 119 0.19 -0.82 -11.71
N TRP A 120 0.88 -1.95 -11.90
CA TRP A 120 2.20 -2.18 -11.32
C TRP A 120 3.30 -1.83 -12.33
N GLY A 121 4.35 -1.22 -11.83
CA GLY A 121 5.52 -0.84 -12.61
C GLY A 121 6.78 -1.52 -12.11
N GLU A 122 7.90 -0.86 -12.33
CA GLU A 122 9.23 -1.37 -11.95
C GLU A 122 9.44 -1.37 -10.43
N GLN A 123 10.33 -2.24 -9.96
CA GLN A 123 10.74 -2.27 -8.55
C GLN A 123 11.48 -0.98 -8.19
N VAL A 124 11.33 -0.57 -6.92
CA VAL A 124 12.08 0.56 -6.38
C VAL A 124 13.52 0.09 -6.14
N THR A 125 14.48 0.74 -6.77
CA THR A 125 15.89 0.37 -6.66
C THR A 125 16.44 0.71 -5.28
N GLU A 126 17.55 0.08 -4.91
CA GLU A 126 18.25 0.42 -3.66
C GLU A 126 18.63 1.90 -3.60
N THR A 127 19.07 2.44 -4.73
CA THR A 127 19.42 3.87 -4.82
C THR A 127 18.22 4.76 -4.57
N GLU A 128 17.07 4.45 -5.17
CA GLU A 128 15.83 5.20 -4.97
C GLU A 128 15.37 5.10 -3.52
N TYR A 129 15.39 3.88 -2.97
CA TYR A 129 14.93 3.63 -1.62
C TYR A 129 15.75 4.36 -0.55
N HIS A 130 17.06 4.46 -0.74
CA HIS A 130 17.95 5.10 0.23
C HIS A 130 18.19 6.61 -0.01
N ARG A 131 17.34 7.24 -0.78
CA ARG A 131 17.48 8.65 -1.15
C ARG A 131 16.92 9.64 -0.11
N HIS A 132 16.32 9.13 0.92
CA HIS A 132 15.71 9.99 1.96
C HIS A 132 16.67 10.38 3.07
#